data_bdcf0c06985c986fde3cf44b115110ae
#
_entry.id   bdcf0c06985c986fde3cf44b115110ae
#
_cell.length_a   1.000
_cell.length_b   1.000
_cell.length_c   1.000
_cell.angle_alpha   90.00
_cell.angle_beta   90.00
_cell.angle_gamma   90.00
#
_symmetry.space_group_name_H-M   'P 1'
#
loop_
_entity.id
_entity.type
_entity.pdbx_description
1 polymer ?
#
loop_
_entity_poly.entity_id
_entity_poly.type
_entity_poly.pdbx_seq_one_letter_code
_entity_poly.pdbx_strand_id
1 'polypeptide(L)'
;MENYGKILLVEDDLSLAQWVSEYLTEQGFHVILCHRGDYVVRLVKQHDPILVLLDIMLPAMDGISVCRELRSFYQQPIILLTAKGEEVDEVIGLEVGASDYIIKPVRPRALLARIKSALRAAQSNTHSQDEPVERIEVGQLSIDLRSRNVKVANTEVVLSNAEYSLLSFLASNADKVLDRDAVFMAT
;
A
#
# COMPACT_ATOMS: atom_id res chain seq x y z
N MET A 1 -24.55 4.84 8.46
CA MET A 1 -23.41 4.73 7.53
C MET A 1 -22.24 4.19 8.31
N GLU A 2 -21.60 3.13 7.83
CA GLU A 2 -20.38 2.63 8.43
C GLU A 2 -19.28 3.69 8.28
N ASN A 3 -18.66 4.06 9.38
CA ASN A 3 -17.53 5.01 9.36
C ASN A 3 -16.23 4.20 9.32
N TYR A 4 -15.63 4.09 8.15
CA TYR A 4 -14.37 3.34 7.97
C TYR A 4 -13.12 4.09 8.46
N GLY A 5 -13.26 5.35 8.86
CA GLY A 5 -12.15 6.18 9.35
C GLY A 5 -11.79 7.34 8.43
N LYS A 6 -10.74 8.08 8.82
CA LYS A 6 -10.31 9.30 8.12
C LYS A 6 -9.25 8.99 7.08
N ILE A 7 -9.41 9.52 5.86
CA ILE A 7 -8.38 9.52 4.81
C ILE A 7 -7.92 10.96 4.60
N LEU A 8 -6.61 11.19 4.61
CA LEU A 8 -6.03 12.46 4.17
C LEU A 8 -5.74 12.37 2.68
N LEU A 9 -6.41 13.18 1.88
CA LEU A 9 -6.20 13.32 0.43
C LEU A 9 -5.40 14.60 0.15
N VAL A 10 -4.20 14.42 -0.40
CA VAL A 10 -3.28 15.51 -0.74
C VAL A 10 -3.16 15.59 -2.25
N GLU A 11 -3.78 16.60 -2.83
CA GLU A 11 -3.91 16.79 -4.28
C GLU A 11 -4.08 18.28 -4.56
N ASP A 12 -3.28 18.86 -5.44
CA ASP A 12 -3.34 20.28 -5.80
C ASP A 12 -4.37 20.60 -6.88
N ASP A 13 -4.72 19.62 -7.74
CA ASP A 13 -5.86 19.74 -8.65
C ASP A 13 -7.17 19.68 -7.86
N LEU A 14 -7.80 20.86 -7.70
CA LEU A 14 -9.04 21.00 -6.92
C LEU A 14 -10.19 20.15 -7.48
N SER A 15 -10.26 19.97 -8.80
CA SER A 15 -11.32 19.20 -9.45
C SER A 15 -11.17 17.71 -9.17
N LEU A 16 -9.96 17.20 -9.27
CA LEU A 16 -9.63 15.81 -8.94
C LEU A 16 -9.81 15.55 -7.44
N ALA A 17 -9.31 16.45 -6.59
CA ALA A 17 -9.45 16.37 -5.13
C ALA A 17 -10.93 16.30 -4.71
N GLN A 18 -11.76 17.20 -5.24
CA GLN A 18 -13.19 17.23 -4.95
C GLN A 18 -13.86 15.92 -5.37
N TRP A 19 -13.63 15.49 -6.61
CA TRP A 19 -14.25 14.27 -7.14
C TRP A 19 -13.85 13.01 -6.35
N VAL A 20 -12.54 12.84 -6.02
CA VAL A 20 -12.07 11.72 -5.21
C VAL A 20 -12.67 11.78 -3.80
N SER A 21 -12.76 12.97 -3.21
CA SER A 21 -13.34 13.17 -1.88
C SER A 21 -14.82 12.79 -1.83
N GLU A 22 -15.60 13.23 -2.80
CA GLU A 22 -17.02 12.87 -2.90
C GLU A 22 -17.20 11.36 -3.04
N TYR A 23 -16.47 10.75 -3.96
CA TYR A 23 -16.51 9.30 -4.17
C TYR A 23 -16.18 8.52 -2.90
N LEU A 24 -15.07 8.86 -2.20
CA LEU A 24 -14.68 8.16 -0.98
C LEU A 24 -15.64 8.39 0.18
N THR A 25 -16.25 9.58 0.25
CA THR A 25 -17.30 9.89 1.24
C THR A 25 -18.53 9.02 1.02
N GLU A 26 -18.95 8.81 -0.21
CA GLU A 26 -20.04 7.89 -0.55
C GLU A 26 -19.71 6.43 -0.16
N GLN A 27 -18.42 6.07 -0.14
CA GLN A 27 -17.95 4.76 0.30
C GLN A 27 -17.80 4.63 1.83
N GLY A 28 -18.16 5.67 2.61
CA GLY A 28 -18.17 5.64 4.07
C GLY A 28 -16.87 6.13 4.73
N PHE A 29 -15.94 6.74 4.00
CA PHE A 29 -14.75 7.36 4.56
C PHE A 29 -15.00 8.83 4.91
N HIS A 30 -14.29 9.34 5.92
CA HIS A 30 -14.21 10.78 6.18
C HIS A 30 -12.94 11.33 5.52
N VAL A 31 -13.10 12.19 4.50
CA VAL A 31 -11.98 12.72 3.73
C VAL A 31 -11.56 14.10 4.23
N ILE A 32 -10.28 14.26 4.49
CA ILE A 32 -9.63 15.53 4.82
C ILE A 32 -8.83 15.95 3.60
N LEU A 33 -9.12 17.14 3.06
CA LEU A 33 -8.45 17.68 1.88
C LEU A 33 -7.23 18.53 2.28
N CYS A 34 -6.14 18.36 1.53
CA CYS A 34 -4.95 19.19 1.58
C CYS A 34 -4.45 19.43 0.15
N HIS A 35 -4.03 20.67 -0.17
CA HIS A 35 -3.63 21.03 -1.53
C HIS A 35 -2.13 21.42 -1.61
N ARG A 36 -1.36 21.17 -0.54
CA ARG A 36 0.05 21.53 -0.45
C ARG A 36 0.82 20.55 0.43
N GLY A 37 2.02 20.17 0.00
CA GLY A 37 2.85 19.20 0.70
C GLY A 37 3.33 19.63 2.08
N ASP A 38 3.65 20.92 2.27
CA ASP A 38 4.18 21.49 3.51
C ASP A 38 3.18 21.50 4.70
N TYR A 39 1.89 21.23 4.46
CA TYR A 39 0.88 21.11 5.53
C TYR A 39 0.62 19.68 5.97
N VAL A 40 1.05 18.69 5.20
CA VAL A 40 0.67 17.28 5.37
C VAL A 40 1.10 16.73 6.74
N VAL A 41 2.34 16.95 7.13
CA VAL A 41 2.87 16.47 8.43
C VAL A 41 2.04 16.96 9.60
N ARG A 42 1.66 18.25 9.58
CA ARG A 42 0.81 18.84 10.61
C ARG A 42 -0.58 18.20 10.63
N LEU A 43 -1.19 18.02 9.44
CA LEU A 43 -2.53 17.44 9.33
C LEU A 43 -2.55 15.97 9.75
N VAL A 44 -1.52 15.19 9.43
CA VAL A 44 -1.39 13.81 9.90
C VAL A 44 -1.34 13.76 11.43
N LYS A 45 -0.51 14.59 12.06
CA LYS A 45 -0.42 14.66 13.53
C LYS A 45 -1.72 15.12 14.19
N GLN A 46 -2.46 16.02 13.54
CA GLN A 46 -3.71 16.59 14.08
C GLN A 46 -4.90 15.62 13.96
N HIS A 47 -4.99 14.89 12.87
CA HIS A 47 -6.20 14.15 12.51
C HIS A 47 -6.05 12.63 12.63
N ASP A 48 -4.82 12.13 12.72
CA ASP A 48 -4.47 10.71 12.78
C ASP A 48 -5.23 9.87 11.72
N PRO A 49 -5.02 10.15 10.42
CA PRO A 49 -5.74 9.44 9.36
C PRO A 49 -5.30 7.97 9.31
N ILE A 50 -6.21 7.09 8.92
CA ILE A 50 -5.91 5.66 8.73
C ILE A 50 -5.18 5.37 7.41
N LEU A 51 -5.15 6.35 6.49
CA LEU A 51 -4.48 6.26 5.20
C LEU A 51 -4.25 7.67 4.64
N VAL A 52 -3.14 7.85 3.95
CA VAL A 52 -2.82 9.05 3.18
C VAL A 52 -2.82 8.72 1.69
N LEU A 53 -3.61 9.44 0.89
CA LEU A 53 -3.48 9.51 -0.57
C LEU A 53 -2.67 10.75 -0.89
N LEU A 54 -1.54 10.62 -1.59
CA LEU A 54 -0.54 11.65 -1.71
C LEU A 54 -0.09 11.81 -3.15
N ASP A 55 -0.42 12.95 -3.77
CA ASP A 55 0.15 13.29 -5.08
C ASP A 55 1.67 13.52 -4.96
N ILE A 56 2.41 13.07 -5.95
CA ILE A 56 3.85 13.32 -6.05
C ILE A 56 4.12 14.76 -6.44
N MET A 57 3.36 15.31 -7.36
CA MET A 57 3.56 16.64 -7.93
C MET A 57 2.82 17.73 -7.14
N LEU A 58 3.30 18.04 -5.94
CA LEU A 58 2.67 19.02 -5.06
C LEU A 58 3.47 20.33 -5.01
N PRO A 59 2.80 21.48 -4.83
CA PRO A 59 3.46 22.73 -4.55
C PRO A 59 4.09 22.76 -3.15
N ALA A 60 5.14 23.54 -2.99
CA ALA A 60 5.92 23.80 -1.78
C ALA A 60 6.79 22.63 -1.29
N MET A 61 6.26 21.41 -1.22
CA MET A 61 7.00 20.20 -0.88
C MET A 61 6.42 19.04 -1.70
N ASP A 62 7.27 18.37 -2.47
CA ASP A 62 6.87 17.22 -3.30
C ASP A 62 6.45 16.01 -2.47
N GLY A 63 5.62 15.14 -3.06
CA GLY A 63 5.04 14.00 -2.35
C GLY A 63 6.06 12.95 -1.90
N ILE A 64 7.18 12.79 -2.61
CA ILE A 64 8.25 11.86 -2.21
C ILE A 64 8.93 12.36 -0.92
N SER A 65 9.24 13.66 -0.85
CA SER A 65 9.79 14.31 0.34
C SER A 65 8.82 14.22 1.52
N VAL A 66 7.53 14.46 1.29
CA VAL A 66 6.46 14.31 2.29
C VAL A 66 6.39 12.86 2.79
N CYS A 67 6.40 11.87 1.89
CA CYS A 67 6.34 10.45 2.25
C CYS A 67 7.52 10.06 3.16
N ARG A 68 8.73 10.47 2.80
CA ARG A 68 9.94 10.24 3.60
C ARG A 68 9.84 10.84 5.00
N GLU A 69 9.34 12.07 5.12
CA GLU A 69 9.17 12.72 6.41
C GLU A 69 8.10 12.02 7.25
N LEU A 70 6.97 11.65 6.67
CA LEU A 70 5.90 10.93 7.34
C LEU A 70 6.39 9.59 7.90
N ARG A 71 7.22 8.84 7.18
CA ARG A 71 7.70 7.51 7.62
C ARG A 71 8.54 7.53 8.88
N SER A 72 9.06 8.68 9.29
CA SER A 72 9.76 8.79 10.57
C SER A 72 8.86 8.60 11.79
N PHE A 73 7.53 8.78 11.67
CA PHE A 73 6.57 8.69 12.79
C PHE A 73 5.21 8.10 12.43
N TYR A 74 4.86 7.95 11.14
CA TYR A 74 3.56 7.51 10.68
C TYR A 74 3.66 6.14 10.00
N GLN A 75 3.00 5.12 10.58
CA GLN A 75 3.08 3.72 10.15
C GLN A 75 1.89 3.28 9.28
N GLN A 76 0.82 4.09 9.21
CA GLN A 76 -0.35 3.76 8.41
C GLN A 76 -0.04 3.85 6.90
N PRO A 77 -0.86 3.23 6.04
CA PRO A 77 -0.63 3.21 4.60
C PRO A 77 -0.52 4.61 3.97
N ILE A 78 0.46 4.76 3.08
CA ILE A 78 0.59 5.90 2.16
C ILE A 78 0.51 5.35 0.75
N ILE A 79 -0.46 5.83 -0.04
CA ILE A 79 -0.61 5.52 -1.46
C ILE A 79 -0.24 6.76 -2.26
N LEU A 80 0.75 6.62 -3.15
CA LEU A 80 1.17 7.71 -4.01
C LEU A 80 0.27 7.79 -5.26
N LEU A 81 -0.04 9.02 -5.68
CA LEU A 81 -0.68 9.31 -6.97
C LEU A 81 0.40 9.85 -7.90
N THR A 82 0.60 9.22 -9.07
CA THR A 82 1.67 9.58 -10.00
C THR A 82 1.15 9.79 -11.40
N ALA A 83 1.82 10.63 -12.19
CA ALA A 83 1.52 10.79 -13.61
C ALA A 83 2.08 9.59 -14.40
N LYS A 84 1.44 9.26 -15.53
CA LYS A 84 1.89 8.17 -16.41
C LYS A 84 3.24 8.53 -17.06
N GLY A 85 4.24 7.67 -16.89
CA GLY A 85 5.52 7.76 -17.60
C GLY A 85 6.75 8.04 -16.71
N GLU A 86 6.57 8.19 -15.42
CA GLU A 86 7.66 8.38 -14.47
C GLU A 86 7.96 7.07 -13.72
N GLU A 87 8.51 6.07 -14.46
CA GLU A 87 8.94 4.77 -13.87
C GLU A 87 9.90 4.96 -12.68
N VAL A 88 10.67 6.05 -12.71
CA VAL A 88 11.61 6.40 -11.63
C VAL A 88 10.87 6.75 -10.34
N ASP A 89 9.71 7.40 -10.42
CA ASP A 89 8.92 7.78 -9.25
C ASP A 89 8.25 6.59 -8.57
N GLU A 90 7.91 5.54 -9.33
CA GLU A 90 7.33 4.32 -8.79
C GLU A 90 8.34 3.56 -7.91
N VAL A 91 9.57 3.40 -8.40
CA VAL A 91 10.65 2.71 -7.65
C VAL A 91 11.06 3.55 -6.44
N ILE A 92 11.29 4.85 -6.61
CA ILE A 92 11.67 5.75 -5.51
C ILE A 92 10.53 5.83 -4.48
N GLY A 93 9.28 5.88 -4.90
CA GLY A 93 8.12 5.92 -4.00
C GLY A 93 8.05 4.72 -3.07
N LEU A 94 8.33 3.51 -3.57
CA LEU A 94 8.36 2.30 -2.75
C LEU A 94 9.60 2.26 -1.84
N GLU A 95 10.77 2.71 -2.31
CA GLU A 95 12.00 2.79 -1.51
C GLU A 95 11.87 3.78 -0.33
N VAL A 96 11.12 4.89 -0.49
CA VAL A 96 10.87 5.84 0.61
C VAL A 96 9.76 5.38 1.56
N GLY A 97 9.19 4.19 1.33
CA GLY A 97 8.25 3.55 2.23
C GLY A 97 6.78 3.76 1.90
N ALA A 98 6.42 4.15 0.68
CA ALA A 98 5.02 4.10 0.24
C ALA A 98 4.49 2.66 0.26
N SER A 99 3.22 2.49 0.58
CA SER A 99 2.56 1.17 0.64
C SER A 99 2.10 0.71 -0.75
N ASP A 100 1.78 1.65 -1.64
CA ASP A 100 1.31 1.40 -3.00
C ASP A 100 1.37 2.69 -3.82
N TYR A 101 1.14 2.59 -5.13
CA TYR A 101 1.01 3.74 -6.02
C TYR A 101 -0.16 3.56 -7.00
N ILE A 102 -0.70 4.68 -7.50
CA ILE A 102 -1.79 4.72 -8.48
C ILE A 102 -1.42 5.69 -9.58
N ILE A 103 -1.39 5.19 -10.81
CA ILE A 103 -1.13 6.00 -11.99
C ILE A 103 -2.39 6.79 -12.37
N LYS A 104 -2.25 8.10 -12.54
CA LYS A 104 -3.30 8.97 -13.07
C LYS A 104 -3.54 8.67 -14.57
N PRO A 105 -4.78 8.64 -15.09
CA PRO A 105 -6.02 9.08 -14.45
C PRO A 105 -6.59 8.07 -13.44
N VAL A 106 -6.97 8.59 -12.27
CA VAL A 106 -7.49 7.78 -11.17
C VAL A 106 -8.83 7.14 -11.56
N ARG A 107 -8.92 5.81 -11.44
CA ARG A 107 -10.16 5.05 -11.73
C ARG A 107 -10.83 4.70 -10.39
N PRO A 108 -12.12 5.05 -10.18
CA PRO A 108 -12.81 4.94 -8.87
C PRO A 108 -12.72 3.54 -8.25
N ARG A 109 -13.07 2.50 -9.02
CA ARG A 109 -13.07 1.13 -8.51
C ARG A 109 -11.67 0.62 -8.19
N ALA A 110 -10.67 0.99 -8.98
CA ALA A 110 -9.28 0.62 -8.74
C ALA A 110 -8.72 1.33 -7.49
N LEU A 111 -9.02 2.63 -7.32
CA LEU A 111 -8.67 3.40 -6.13
C LEU A 111 -9.22 2.73 -4.86
N LEU A 112 -10.53 2.45 -4.83
CA LEU A 112 -11.17 1.84 -3.67
C LEU A 112 -10.60 0.44 -3.35
N ALA A 113 -10.34 -0.37 -4.37
CA ALA A 113 -9.75 -1.69 -4.19
C ALA A 113 -8.34 -1.61 -3.56
N ARG A 114 -7.48 -0.67 -4.02
CA ARG A 114 -6.15 -0.45 -3.47
C ARG A 114 -6.19 0.10 -2.04
N ILE A 115 -7.07 1.07 -1.74
CA ILE A 115 -7.30 1.56 -0.38
C ILE A 115 -7.66 0.40 0.55
N LYS A 116 -8.67 -0.41 0.20
CA LYS A 116 -9.10 -1.55 1.01
C LYS A 116 -7.99 -2.59 1.17
N SER A 117 -7.19 -2.83 0.16
CA SER A 117 -6.03 -3.74 0.23
C SER A 117 -4.97 -3.22 1.20
N ALA A 118 -4.59 -1.95 1.08
CA ALA A 118 -3.59 -1.33 1.95
C ALA A 118 -4.04 -1.29 3.42
N LEU A 119 -5.31 -0.99 3.68
CA LEU A 119 -5.87 -0.99 5.04
C LEU A 119 -5.89 -2.40 5.66
N ARG A 120 -6.25 -3.43 4.89
CA ARG A 120 -6.19 -4.83 5.37
C ARG A 120 -4.75 -5.24 5.71
N ALA A 121 -3.78 -4.93 4.86
CA ALA A 121 -2.38 -5.23 5.12
C ALA A 121 -1.87 -4.54 6.40
N ALA A 122 -2.25 -3.29 6.65
CA ALA A 122 -1.89 -2.56 7.86
C ALA A 122 -2.52 -3.16 9.13
N GLN A 123 -3.79 -3.58 9.07
CA GLN A 123 -4.47 -4.23 10.19
C GLN A 123 -3.85 -5.59 10.53
N SER A 124 -3.40 -6.34 9.53
CA SER A 124 -2.71 -7.63 9.75
C SER A 124 -1.40 -7.46 10.51
N ASN A 125 -0.72 -6.33 10.38
CA ASN A 125 0.51 -6.02 11.12
C ASN A 125 0.26 -5.62 12.59
N THR A 126 -0.97 -5.19 12.96
CA THR A 126 -1.30 -4.73 14.32
C THR A 126 -1.90 -5.83 15.21
N HIS A 127 -2.41 -6.92 14.63
CA HIS A 127 -3.08 -7.99 15.37
C HIS A 127 -2.24 -9.28 15.50
N SER A 128 -0.93 -9.18 15.57
CA SER A 128 -0.02 -10.34 15.62
C SER A 128 0.12 -10.96 17.01
N GLN A 129 -0.93 -11.15 17.81
CA GLN A 129 -0.77 -11.89 19.07
C GLN A 129 -1.68 -13.10 19.29
N ASP A 130 -2.81 -13.31 18.58
CA ASP A 130 -3.70 -14.42 18.94
C ASP A 130 -4.48 -15.11 17.79
N GLU A 131 -4.13 -14.94 16.51
CA GLU A 131 -4.74 -15.75 15.45
C GLU A 131 -3.71 -16.63 14.72
N PRO A 132 -4.08 -17.84 14.26
CA PRO A 132 -3.14 -18.75 13.59
C PRO A 132 -2.53 -18.05 12.36
N VAL A 133 -1.23 -17.84 12.42
CA VAL A 133 -0.45 -17.30 11.30
C VAL A 133 -0.56 -18.29 10.16
N GLU A 134 -1.13 -17.89 9.02
CA GLU A 134 -1.03 -18.67 7.79
C GLU A 134 0.43 -18.68 7.34
N ARG A 135 1.14 -19.70 7.81
CA ARG A 135 2.55 -19.92 7.50
C ARG A 135 2.65 -21.16 6.63
N ILE A 136 3.35 -21.05 5.53
CA ILE A 136 3.71 -22.19 4.70
C ILE A 136 5.11 -22.63 5.11
N GLU A 137 5.25 -23.89 5.51
CA GLU A 137 6.55 -24.48 5.84
C GLU A 137 6.82 -25.66 4.88
N VAL A 138 7.93 -25.56 4.13
CA VAL A 138 8.39 -26.59 3.21
C VAL A 138 9.88 -26.82 3.45
N GLY A 139 10.23 -27.90 4.16
CA GLY A 139 11.61 -28.18 4.54
C GLY A 139 12.21 -27.08 5.42
N GLN A 140 13.19 -26.37 4.92
CA GLN A 140 13.84 -25.23 5.61
C GLN A 140 13.23 -23.89 5.23
N LEU A 141 12.30 -23.84 4.30
CA LEU A 141 11.60 -22.65 3.84
C LEU A 141 10.41 -22.37 4.75
N SER A 142 10.29 -21.15 5.24
CA SER A 142 9.15 -20.62 5.99
C SER A 142 8.68 -19.34 5.36
N ILE A 143 7.43 -19.28 4.94
CA ILE A 143 6.79 -18.11 4.34
C ILE A 143 5.65 -17.68 5.25
N ASP A 144 5.74 -16.49 5.80
CA ASP A 144 4.64 -15.84 6.48
C ASP A 144 3.81 -15.07 5.44
N LEU A 145 2.61 -15.57 5.15
CA LEU A 145 1.75 -15.00 4.09
C LEU A 145 1.19 -13.63 4.45
N ARG A 146 1.12 -13.29 5.74
CA ARG A 146 0.61 -11.99 6.19
C ARG A 146 1.68 -10.91 6.08
N SER A 147 2.86 -11.16 6.66
CA SER A 147 3.96 -10.20 6.64
C SER A 147 4.76 -10.24 5.32
N ARG A 148 4.47 -11.22 4.44
CA ARG A 148 5.24 -11.51 3.23
C ARG A 148 6.72 -11.77 3.52
N ASN A 149 7.03 -12.19 4.74
CA ASN A 149 8.39 -12.49 5.16
C ASN A 149 8.75 -13.93 4.78
N VAL A 150 9.91 -14.08 4.15
CA VAL A 150 10.45 -15.37 3.71
C VAL A 150 11.74 -15.65 4.46
N LYS A 151 11.84 -16.84 5.05
CA LYS A 151 13.04 -17.33 5.72
C LYS A 151 13.47 -18.67 5.16
N VAL A 152 14.77 -18.86 4.96
CA VAL A 152 15.38 -20.15 4.62
C VAL A 152 16.41 -20.48 5.71
N ALA A 153 16.24 -21.61 6.39
CA ALA A 153 17.07 -22.02 7.52
C ALA A 153 17.21 -20.90 8.58
N ASN A 154 16.08 -20.24 8.93
CA ASN A 154 16.00 -19.10 9.86
C ASN A 154 16.67 -17.78 9.39
N THR A 155 17.22 -17.74 8.19
CA THR A 155 17.78 -16.50 7.61
C THR A 155 16.73 -15.83 6.74
N GLU A 156 16.49 -14.54 6.97
CA GLU A 156 15.54 -13.75 6.19
C GLU A 156 16.06 -13.52 4.76
N VAL A 157 15.16 -13.70 3.78
CA VAL A 157 15.46 -13.53 2.35
C VAL A 157 14.57 -12.44 1.79
N VAL A 158 15.15 -11.42 1.21
CA VAL A 158 14.42 -10.34 0.54
C VAL A 158 14.14 -10.75 -0.90
N LEU A 159 12.88 -10.75 -1.28
CA LEU A 159 12.40 -11.10 -2.62
C LEU A 159 11.65 -9.92 -3.23
N SER A 160 11.74 -9.78 -4.54
CA SER A 160 10.85 -8.91 -5.32
C SER A 160 9.40 -9.43 -5.24
N ASN A 161 8.44 -8.59 -5.63
CA ASN A 161 7.02 -8.98 -5.65
C ASN A 161 6.76 -10.21 -6.54
N ALA A 162 7.39 -10.28 -7.72
CA ALA A 162 7.24 -11.41 -8.64
C ALA A 162 7.85 -12.70 -8.06
N GLU A 163 9.05 -12.63 -7.48
CA GLU A 163 9.70 -13.77 -6.83
C GLU A 163 8.88 -14.27 -5.64
N TYR A 164 8.37 -13.36 -4.80
CA TYR A 164 7.50 -13.73 -3.69
C TYR A 164 6.21 -14.41 -4.16
N SER A 165 5.52 -13.88 -5.18
CA SER A 165 4.29 -14.45 -5.73
C SER A 165 4.54 -15.86 -6.26
N LEU A 166 5.59 -16.03 -7.05
CA LEU A 166 5.98 -17.32 -7.59
C LEU A 166 6.34 -18.33 -6.47
N LEU A 167 7.17 -17.93 -5.52
CA LEU A 167 7.59 -18.79 -4.41
C LEU A 167 6.40 -19.21 -3.54
N SER A 168 5.52 -18.28 -3.20
CA SER A 168 4.33 -18.54 -2.39
C SER A 168 3.36 -19.49 -3.11
N PHE A 169 3.19 -19.32 -4.43
CA PHE A 169 2.38 -20.23 -5.24
C PHE A 169 2.98 -21.64 -5.28
N LEU A 170 4.27 -21.78 -5.52
CA LEU A 170 4.96 -23.06 -5.55
C LEU A 170 4.91 -23.76 -4.17
N ALA A 171 5.20 -23.02 -3.10
CA ALA A 171 5.17 -23.55 -1.73
C ALA A 171 3.78 -23.99 -1.28
N SER A 172 2.72 -23.26 -1.67
CA SER A 172 1.33 -23.64 -1.42
C SER A 172 0.89 -24.92 -2.15
N ASN A 173 1.65 -25.33 -3.16
CA ASN A 173 1.39 -26.50 -3.98
C ASN A 173 2.56 -27.49 -3.98
N ALA A 174 3.36 -27.54 -2.91
CA ALA A 174 4.59 -28.33 -2.84
C ALA A 174 4.40 -29.83 -3.12
N ASP A 175 3.19 -30.37 -2.83
CA ASP A 175 2.86 -31.78 -3.01
C ASP A 175 2.08 -32.06 -4.30
N LYS A 176 1.99 -31.10 -5.23
CA LYS A 176 1.26 -31.22 -6.48
C LYS A 176 2.17 -31.09 -7.69
N VAL A 177 1.86 -31.86 -8.73
CA VAL A 177 2.47 -31.63 -10.04
C VAL A 177 1.77 -30.44 -10.69
N LEU A 178 2.52 -29.39 -10.98
CA LEU A 178 2.02 -28.17 -11.62
C LEU A 178 2.39 -28.20 -13.09
N ASP A 179 1.44 -27.81 -13.95
CA ASP A 179 1.76 -27.55 -15.35
C ASP A 179 2.39 -26.17 -15.55
N ARG A 180 2.97 -25.97 -16.70
CA ARG A 180 3.70 -24.72 -17.04
C ARG A 180 2.76 -23.50 -17.07
N ASP A 181 1.53 -23.70 -17.52
CA ASP A 181 0.56 -22.59 -17.67
C ASP A 181 0.07 -22.11 -16.30
N ALA A 182 -0.11 -23.02 -15.34
CA ALA A 182 -0.47 -22.69 -13.96
C ALA A 182 0.61 -21.84 -13.26
N VAL A 183 1.90 -22.11 -13.54
CA VAL A 183 3.02 -21.34 -12.99
C VAL A 183 3.11 -19.95 -13.63
N PHE A 184 2.85 -19.85 -14.95
CA PHE A 184 2.85 -18.56 -15.65
C PHE A 184 1.74 -17.61 -15.22
N MET A 185 0.60 -18.13 -14.78
CA MET A 185 -0.53 -17.31 -14.29
C MET A 185 -0.34 -16.80 -12.87
N ALA A 186 0.67 -17.27 -12.15
CA ALA A 186 0.96 -16.91 -10.75
C ALA A 186 2.01 -15.78 -10.60
N THR A 187 2.58 -15.33 -11.72
CA THR A 187 3.56 -14.23 -11.80
C THR A 187 2.96 -12.96 -12.37
#